data_399769c7ae1b28e990a54856ed4c803a
#
_entry.id   399769c7ae1b28e990a54856ed4c803a
#
_cell.length_a   1.000
_cell.length_b   1.000
_cell.length_c   1.000
_cell.angle_alpha   90.00
_cell.angle_beta   90.00
_cell.angle_gamma   90.00
#
_symmetry.space_group_name_H-M   'P 1'
#
loop_
_entity.id
_entity.type
_entity.pdbx_description
1 polymer ?
#
loop_
_entity_poly.entity_id
_entity_poly.type
_entity_poly.pdbx_seq_one_letter_code
_entity_poly.pdbx_strand_id
1 'polypeptide(L)'
;ASIITGKYGYRTGVKSVGDQLAISETTLQEFIGTETNNKYASAIVGKWHLSGNNSGSNPETFGIDYYAGLIRGAVNDYYEWELSEDGVTSQSTEYITEVFTDLSIDWINQQSKPWFMWLAYNAPHTPFHVPPSNMHSQGNLAVYTNGKDPIPYYMGAIEAMDFQIGRLLDNIPESEKDNTVIIFI
;
A
#
# COMPACT_ATOMS: atom_id res chain seq x y z
N ALA A 1 -8.22 9.32 -2.73
CA ALA A 1 -8.69 9.86 -4.02
C ALA A 1 -7.83 11.03 -4.51
N SER A 2 -7.60 12.07 -3.68
CA SER A 2 -7.02 13.33 -4.14
C SER A 2 -5.63 13.19 -4.78
N ILE A 3 -4.75 12.42 -4.20
CA ILE A 3 -3.39 12.24 -4.74
C ILE A 3 -3.44 11.44 -6.05
N ILE A 4 -4.20 10.35 -6.06
CA ILE A 4 -4.26 9.45 -7.22
C ILE A 4 -4.98 10.05 -8.44
N THR A 5 -5.83 11.08 -8.26
CA THR A 5 -6.58 11.74 -9.35
C THR A 5 -6.14 13.18 -9.61
N GLY A 6 -5.30 13.77 -8.75
CA GLY A 6 -4.96 15.18 -8.80
C GLY A 6 -6.15 16.14 -8.52
N LYS A 7 -7.27 15.61 -7.99
CA LYS A 7 -8.50 16.38 -7.75
C LYS A 7 -8.86 16.34 -6.27
N TYR A 8 -9.47 17.42 -5.77
CA TYR A 8 -10.03 17.41 -4.42
C TYR A 8 -11.21 16.43 -4.30
N GLY A 9 -11.41 15.82 -3.13
CA GLY A 9 -12.44 14.82 -2.88
C GLY A 9 -13.86 15.27 -3.25
N TYR A 10 -14.20 16.55 -3.08
CA TYR A 10 -15.52 17.06 -3.49
C TYR A 10 -15.74 17.04 -5.01
N ARG A 11 -14.68 16.99 -5.82
CA ARG A 11 -14.77 16.88 -7.28
C ARG A 11 -14.86 15.43 -7.76
N THR A 12 -14.22 14.51 -7.05
CA THR A 12 -14.25 13.08 -7.37
C THR A 12 -15.46 12.35 -6.77
N GLY A 13 -16.23 13.02 -5.90
CA GLY A 13 -17.30 12.39 -5.14
C GLY A 13 -16.85 11.62 -3.90
N VAL A 14 -15.54 11.38 -3.75
CA VAL A 14 -14.97 10.68 -2.59
C VAL A 14 -14.72 11.67 -1.47
N LYS A 15 -15.71 11.88 -0.61
CA LYS A 15 -15.70 12.89 0.47
C LYS A 15 -15.45 12.30 1.84
N SER A 16 -15.71 11.01 1.99
CA SER A 16 -15.60 10.29 3.27
C SER A 16 -15.15 8.85 3.07
N VAL A 17 -14.84 8.21 4.19
CA VAL A 17 -14.56 6.76 4.25
C VAL A 17 -15.79 5.99 3.76
N GLY A 18 -15.58 5.03 2.85
CA GLY A 18 -16.63 4.22 2.26
C GLY A 18 -17.22 4.79 0.97
N ASP A 19 -16.83 6.00 0.55
CA ASP A 19 -17.18 6.51 -0.78
C ASP A 19 -16.37 5.78 -1.87
N GLN A 20 -17.00 5.65 -3.04
CA GLN A 20 -16.41 4.97 -4.18
C GLN A 20 -15.86 5.98 -5.19
N LEU A 21 -14.66 5.73 -5.70
CA LEU A 21 -14.13 6.47 -6.83
C LEU A 21 -14.88 6.04 -8.10
N ALA A 22 -15.39 7.02 -8.86
CA ALA A 22 -16.05 6.74 -10.12
C ALA A 22 -15.03 6.22 -11.15
N ILE A 23 -15.43 5.19 -11.91
CA ILE A 23 -14.56 4.58 -12.94
C ILE A 23 -14.24 5.53 -14.10
N SER A 24 -14.93 6.67 -14.19
CA SER A 24 -14.66 7.73 -15.16
C SER A 24 -13.56 8.70 -14.71
N GLU A 25 -13.04 8.54 -13.49
CA GLU A 25 -11.94 9.36 -13.00
C GLU A 25 -10.62 8.79 -13.50
N THR A 26 -9.81 9.62 -14.13
CA THR A 26 -8.45 9.27 -14.56
C THR A 26 -7.53 9.23 -13.37
N THR A 27 -6.84 8.11 -13.15
CA THR A 27 -5.82 7.96 -12.13
C THR A 27 -4.45 8.40 -12.64
N LEU A 28 -3.52 8.60 -11.71
CA LEU A 28 -2.13 8.92 -12.05
C LEU A 28 -1.49 7.79 -12.89
N GLN A 29 -1.80 6.54 -12.60
CA GLN A 29 -1.33 5.38 -13.35
C GLN A 29 -1.84 5.40 -14.80
N GLU A 30 -3.14 5.59 -14.98
CA GLU A 30 -3.76 5.70 -16.31
C GLU A 30 -3.21 6.90 -17.09
N PHE A 31 -3.01 8.03 -16.42
CA PHE A 31 -2.42 9.23 -17.00
C PHE A 31 -0.99 8.96 -17.49
N ILE A 32 -0.13 8.36 -16.64
CA ILE A 32 1.24 7.99 -17.01
C ILE A 32 1.22 7.02 -18.21
N GLY A 33 0.37 6.00 -18.18
CA GLY A 33 0.22 5.06 -19.28
C GLY A 33 -0.12 5.76 -20.60
N THR A 34 -1.14 6.62 -20.57
CA THR A 34 -1.60 7.37 -21.76
C THR A 34 -0.51 8.29 -22.31
N GLU A 35 0.08 9.14 -21.45
CA GLU A 35 1.04 10.16 -21.87
C GLU A 35 2.39 9.56 -22.33
N THR A 36 2.71 8.35 -21.91
CA THR A 36 3.95 7.67 -22.28
C THR A 36 3.75 6.57 -23.32
N ASN A 37 2.54 6.38 -23.85
CA ASN A 37 2.18 5.26 -24.73
C ASN A 37 2.53 3.90 -24.10
N ASN A 38 2.16 3.71 -22.84
CA ASN A 38 2.37 2.49 -22.03
C ASN A 38 3.85 2.06 -21.91
N LYS A 39 4.77 3.03 -21.89
CA LYS A 39 6.19 2.75 -21.67
C LYS A 39 6.49 2.34 -20.23
N TYR A 40 5.65 2.78 -19.26
CA TYR A 40 5.78 2.42 -17.86
C TYR A 40 4.92 1.21 -17.51
N ALA A 41 5.45 0.33 -16.68
CA ALA A 41 4.65 -0.60 -15.90
C ALA A 41 4.12 0.12 -14.66
N SER A 42 2.90 -0.19 -14.24
CA SER A 42 2.28 0.47 -13.10
C SER A 42 1.84 -0.54 -12.04
N ALA A 43 2.07 -0.22 -10.77
CA ALA A 43 1.62 -1.02 -9.65
C ALA A 43 1.05 -0.18 -8.52
N ILE A 44 0.10 -0.78 -7.80
CA ILE A 44 -0.28 -0.36 -6.45
C ILE A 44 -0.11 -1.56 -5.53
N VAL A 45 0.69 -1.41 -4.48
CA VAL A 45 0.79 -2.40 -3.40
C VAL A 45 0.30 -1.77 -2.11
N GLY A 46 -0.60 -2.46 -1.41
CA GLY A 46 -1.12 -2.00 -0.12
C GLY A 46 -2.60 -1.58 -0.13
N LYS A 47 -2.92 -0.58 0.67
CA LYS A 47 -4.29 -0.14 0.89
C LYS A 47 -4.86 0.62 -0.31
N TRP A 48 -5.99 0.14 -0.85
CA TRP A 48 -6.75 0.81 -1.90
C TRP A 48 -7.82 1.77 -1.35
N HIS A 49 -8.83 1.23 -0.72
CA HIS A 49 -9.95 1.92 -0.04
C HIS A 49 -10.74 2.92 -0.92
N LEU A 50 -10.82 2.68 -2.21
CA LEU A 50 -11.57 3.52 -3.16
C LEU A 50 -12.69 2.75 -3.88
N SER A 51 -12.94 1.49 -3.51
CA SER A 51 -14.02 0.66 -4.06
C SER A 51 -15.37 0.83 -3.36
N GLY A 52 -15.46 1.73 -2.37
CA GLY A 52 -16.66 1.86 -1.54
C GLY A 52 -16.91 0.63 -0.68
N ASN A 53 -18.17 0.48 -0.23
CA ASN A 53 -18.56 -0.65 0.61
C ASN A 53 -18.89 -1.92 -0.21
N ASN A 54 -19.03 -1.82 -1.52
CA ASN A 54 -19.60 -2.85 -2.39
C ASN A 54 -18.60 -3.46 -3.38
N SER A 55 -17.31 -3.27 -3.23
CA SER A 55 -16.25 -3.81 -4.10
C SER A 55 -16.44 -3.53 -5.62
N GLY A 56 -17.15 -2.45 -5.98
CA GLY A 56 -17.55 -2.17 -7.36
C GLY A 56 -16.49 -1.50 -8.25
N SER A 57 -15.37 -1.05 -7.69
CA SER A 57 -14.31 -0.34 -8.42
C SER A 57 -12.96 -0.89 -7.98
N ASN A 58 -12.61 -2.03 -8.53
CA ASN A 58 -11.32 -2.66 -8.27
C ASN A 58 -10.19 -1.86 -8.93
N PRO A 59 -8.97 -1.90 -8.38
CA PRO A 59 -7.82 -1.17 -8.91
C PRO A 59 -7.56 -1.39 -10.40
N GLU A 60 -7.79 -2.60 -10.91
CA GLU A 60 -7.57 -2.99 -12.31
C GLU A 60 -8.42 -2.16 -13.29
N THR A 61 -9.56 -1.64 -12.83
CA THR A 61 -10.45 -0.80 -13.66
C THR A 61 -9.92 0.62 -13.89
N PHE A 62 -8.81 0.98 -13.24
CA PHE A 62 -8.20 2.31 -13.27
C PHE A 62 -6.82 2.34 -13.96
N GLY A 63 -6.56 1.41 -14.87
CA GLY A 63 -5.32 1.38 -15.62
C GLY A 63 -4.09 1.00 -14.80
N ILE A 64 -4.29 0.22 -13.73
CA ILE A 64 -3.24 -0.32 -12.88
C ILE A 64 -2.90 -1.72 -13.37
N ASP A 65 -1.63 -1.93 -13.78
CA ASP A 65 -1.20 -3.20 -14.37
C ASP A 65 -1.07 -4.32 -13.32
N TYR A 66 -0.75 -3.97 -12.07
CA TYR A 66 -0.61 -4.91 -10.96
C TYR A 66 -1.16 -4.30 -9.67
N TYR A 67 -1.97 -5.06 -8.98
CA TYR A 67 -2.47 -4.70 -7.66
C TYR A 67 -2.29 -5.85 -6.67
N ALA A 68 -1.72 -5.55 -5.51
CA ALA A 68 -1.68 -6.47 -4.38
C ALA A 68 -1.91 -5.71 -3.07
N GLY A 69 -2.92 -6.12 -2.26
CA GLY A 69 -3.16 -5.42 -1.00
C GLY A 69 -4.56 -5.58 -0.43
N LEU A 70 -5.00 -4.53 0.27
CA LEU A 70 -6.29 -4.44 0.93
C LEU A 70 -7.27 -3.62 0.09
N ILE A 71 -8.26 -4.24 -0.53
CA ILE A 71 -9.34 -3.54 -1.23
C ILE A 71 -10.10 -2.64 -0.25
N ARG A 72 -10.38 -3.15 0.95
CA ARG A 72 -11.01 -2.38 2.03
C ARG A 72 -9.95 -1.76 2.94
N GLY A 73 -10.29 -0.64 3.57
CA GLY A 73 -9.30 0.21 4.21
C GLY A 73 -8.78 -0.20 5.58
N ALA A 74 -9.32 -1.23 6.21
CA ALA A 74 -8.94 -1.63 7.56
C ALA A 74 -8.73 -3.14 7.65
N VAL A 75 -7.82 -3.54 8.52
CA VAL A 75 -7.64 -4.92 8.96
C VAL A 75 -8.10 -5.07 10.40
N ASN A 76 -8.53 -6.25 10.77
CA ASN A 76 -8.83 -6.60 12.17
C ASN A 76 -7.57 -7.08 12.89
N ASP A 77 -6.60 -7.61 12.15
CA ASP A 77 -5.32 -8.09 12.64
C ASP A 77 -4.22 -7.85 11.59
N TYR A 78 -3.00 -7.56 12.04
CA TYR A 78 -1.83 -7.34 11.16
C TYR A 78 -1.15 -8.65 10.74
N TYR A 79 -1.55 -9.77 11.35
CA TYR A 79 -1.02 -11.11 11.08
C TYR A 79 -2.07 -12.09 10.57
N GLU A 80 -3.38 -11.72 10.61
CA GLU A 80 -4.46 -12.52 10.04
C GLU A 80 -5.35 -11.59 9.20
N TRP A 81 -5.11 -11.57 7.89
CA TRP A 81 -5.77 -10.63 7.00
C TRP A 81 -5.96 -11.20 5.59
N GLU A 82 -6.85 -10.57 4.84
CA GLU A 82 -7.18 -10.97 3.48
C GLU A 82 -6.33 -10.17 2.49
N LEU A 83 -5.50 -10.86 1.69
CA LEU A 83 -4.77 -10.31 0.56
C LEU A 83 -5.61 -10.46 -0.71
N SER A 84 -5.80 -9.37 -1.43
CA SER A 84 -6.30 -9.37 -2.80
C SER A 84 -5.13 -9.08 -3.74
N GLU A 85 -4.86 -9.99 -4.67
CA GLU A 85 -3.81 -9.84 -5.67
C GLU A 85 -4.39 -10.13 -7.04
N ASP A 86 -4.41 -9.14 -7.92
CA ASP A 86 -4.99 -9.20 -9.28
C ASP A 86 -6.35 -9.88 -9.33
N GLY A 87 -7.23 -9.50 -8.41
CA GLY A 87 -8.60 -10.03 -8.30
C GLY A 87 -8.73 -11.39 -7.61
N VAL A 88 -7.62 -12.02 -7.21
CA VAL A 88 -7.62 -13.27 -6.43
C VAL A 88 -7.46 -12.94 -4.95
N THR A 89 -8.34 -13.50 -4.12
CA THR A 89 -8.31 -13.30 -2.68
C THR A 89 -7.75 -14.53 -1.97
N SER A 90 -6.84 -14.31 -1.03
CA SER A 90 -6.24 -15.34 -0.17
C SER A 90 -6.11 -14.85 1.27
N GLN A 91 -5.98 -15.80 2.22
CA GLN A 91 -5.67 -15.45 3.61
C GLN A 91 -4.17 -15.43 3.82
N SER A 92 -3.67 -14.38 4.46
CA SER A 92 -2.28 -14.27 4.92
C SER A 92 -2.20 -14.35 6.43
N THR A 93 -1.16 -15.01 6.94
CA THR A 93 -0.82 -15.09 8.37
C THR A 93 0.53 -14.41 8.66
N GLU A 94 1.07 -13.68 7.68
CA GLU A 94 2.34 -12.98 7.79
C GLU A 94 2.10 -11.49 8.10
N TYR A 95 3.13 -10.82 8.63
CA TYR A 95 3.04 -9.41 8.99
C TYR A 95 2.79 -8.53 7.75
N ILE A 96 1.65 -7.89 7.69
CA ILE A 96 1.16 -7.19 6.49
C ILE A 96 2.15 -6.17 5.92
N THR A 97 2.87 -5.42 6.77
CA THR A 97 3.84 -4.41 6.34
C THR A 97 5.03 -5.06 5.63
N GLU A 98 5.46 -6.24 6.09
CA GLU A 98 6.52 -7.03 5.46
C GLU A 98 6.05 -7.61 4.13
N VAL A 99 4.86 -8.21 4.09
CA VAL A 99 4.28 -8.77 2.86
C VAL A 99 4.16 -7.71 1.76
N PHE A 100 3.71 -6.50 2.08
CA PHE A 100 3.63 -5.43 1.08
C PHE A 100 5.01 -5.04 0.55
N THR A 101 6.03 -5.08 1.38
CA THR A 101 7.40 -4.83 0.95
C THR A 101 7.92 -5.95 0.06
N ASP A 102 7.67 -7.22 0.41
CA ASP A 102 8.07 -8.39 -0.38
C ASP A 102 7.44 -8.35 -1.77
N LEU A 103 6.13 -8.17 -1.84
CA LEU A 103 5.40 -8.04 -3.11
C LEU A 103 5.93 -6.88 -3.97
N SER A 104 6.30 -5.76 -3.33
CA SER A 104 6.87 -4.60 -4.02
C SER A 104 8.25 -4.91 -4.60
N ILE A 105 9.13 -5.53 -3.81
CA ILE A 105 10.47 -5.94 -4.24
C ILE A 105 10.39 -6.95 -5.38
N ASP A 106 9.55 -7.97 -5.23
CA ASP A 106 9.37 -9.01 -6.23
C ASP A 106 8.84 -8.44 -7.53
N TRP A 107 7.86 -7.54 -7.45
CA TRP A 107 7.31 -6.90 -8.65
C TRP A 107 8.35 -6.01 -9.35
N ILE A 108 9.09 -5.16 -8.62
CA ILE A 108 10.14 -4.30 -9.19
C ILE A 108 11.19 -5.14 -9.91
N ASN A 109 11.66 -6.21 -9.30
CA ASN A 109 12.70 -7.09 -9.86
C ASN A 109 12.26 -7.84 -11.12
N GLN A 110 10.97 -7.92 -11.41
CA GLN A 110 10.43 -8.53 -12.62
C GLN A 110 10.28 -7.53 -13.78
N GLN A 111 10.48 -6.23 -13.54
CA GLN A 111 10.25 -5.25 -14.58
C GLN A 111 11.42 -5.21 -15.60
N SER A 112 11.06 -5.12 -16.86
CA SER A 112 12.00 -4.94 -17.98
C SER A 112 11.87 -3.57 -18.65
N LYS A 113 10.95 -2.75 -18.20
CA LYS A 113 10.67 -1.38 -18.65
C LYS A 113 10.59 -0.43 -17.45
N PRO A 114 10.68 0.90 -17.64
CA PRO A 114 10.44 1.85 -16.56
C PRO A 114 9.14 1.57 -15.83
N TRP A 115 9.10 1.83 -14.55
CA TRP A 115 7.97 1.50 -13.71
C TRP A 115 7.53 2.68 -12.83
N PHE A 116 6.28 2.66 -12.46
CA PHE A 116 5.67 3.54 -11.47
C PHE A 116 4.96 2.69 -10.41
N MET A 117 5.41 2.78 -9.17
CA MET A 117 4.82 2.07 -8.05
C MET A 117 4.25 3.05 -7.03
N TRP A 118 3.05 2.75 -6.56
CA TRP A 118 2.44 3.35 -5.39
C TRP A 118 2.39 2.31 -4.29
N LEU A 119 3.22 2.47 -3.25
CA LEU A 119 3.20 1.62 -2.07
C LEU A 119 2.43 2.34 -0.95
N ALA A 120 1.30 1.78 -0.57
CA ALA A 120 0.38 2.33 0.42
C ALA A 120 0.31 1.42 1.66
N TYR A 121 1.24 1.57 2.57
CA TYR A 121 1.25 0.80 3.81
C TYR A 121 -0.03 1.02 4.63
N ASN A 122 -0.48 -0.03 5.34
CA ASN A 122 -1.56 0.07 6.30
C ASN A 122 -1.07 0.65 7.64
N ALA A 123 0.17 0.38 8.01
CA ALA A 123 0.80 0.95 9.19
C ALA A 123 0.93 2.49 9.07
N PRO A 124 0.78 3.24 10.15
CA PRO A 124 0.55 2.82 11.54
C PRO A 124 -0.93 2.83 11.97
N HIS A 125 -1.88 2.55 11.06
CA HIS A 125 -3.31 2.50 11.36
C HIS A 125 -3.63 1.42 12.41
N THR A 126 -4.69 1.62 13.19
CA THR A 126 -5.21 0.59 14.10
C THR A 126 -5.65 -0.68 13.36
N PRO A 127 -5.67 -1.87 14.04
CA PRO A 127 -5.50 -2.08 15.49
C PRO A 127 -4.05 -1.96 15.97
N PHE A 128 -3.87 -1.53 17.22
CA PHE A 128 -2.55 -1.58 17.86
C PHE A 128 -2.12 -3.03 18.01
N HIS A 129 -0.89 -3.31 17.59
CA HIS A 129 -0.33 -4.66 17.56
C HIS A 129 1.15 -4.61 17.97
N VAL A 130 1.74 -5.77 18.14
CA VAL A 130 3.20 -5.90 18.37
C VAL A 130 3.86 -6.20 17.04
N PRO A 131 4.63 -5.27 16.46
CA PRO A 131 5.40 -5.56 15.26
C PRO A 131 6.50 -6.60 15.53
N PRO A 132 7.11 -7.20 14.49
CA PRO A 132 8.26 -8.10 14.66
C PRO A 132 9.37 -7.43 15.45
N SER A 133 9.93 -8.13 16.45
CA SER A 133 10.84 -7.56 17.45
C SER A 133 12.17 -7.04 16.89
N ASN A 134 12.54 -7.47 15.70
CA ASN A 134 13.73 -7.01 14.98
C ASN A 134 13.47 -5.73 14.15
N MET A 135 12.24 -5.23 14.11
CA MET A 135 11.83 -4.08 13.30
C MET A 135 11.52 -2.84 14.16
N HIS A 136 11.67 -2.90 15.49
CA HIS A 136 11.40 -1.76 16.37
C HIS A 136 12.28 -1.74 17.61
N SER A 137 12.42 -0.56 18.22
CA SER A 137 13.23 -0.32 19.43
C SER A 137 12.42 -0.26 20.73
N GLN A 138 11.10 -0.52 20.68
CA GLN A 138 10.17 -0.31 21.79
C GLN A 138 10.27 -1.37 22.91
N GLY A 139 11.28 -2.23 22.84
CA GLY A 139 11.51 -3.29 23.85
C GLY A 139 10.52 -4.44 23.71
N ASN A 140 10.34 -5.20 24.78
CA ASN A 140 9.47 -6.38 24.78
C ASN A 140 8.00 -5.98 25.02
N LEU A 141 7.28 -5.73 23.95
CA LEU A 141 5.85 -5.41 24.00
C LEU A 141 5.02 -6.70 24.20
N ALA A 142 4.16 -6.69 25.22
CA ALA A 142 3.13 -7.73 25.34
C ALA A 142 1.94 -7.39 24.44
N VAL A 143 1.16 -8.40 24.05
CA VAL A 143 -0.06 -8.21 23.24
C VAL A 143 -0.87 -7.02 23.74
N TYR A 144 -1.29 -6.15 22.82
CA TYR A 144 -2.09 -4.97 23.15
C TYR A 144 -3.46 -5.38 23.72
N THR A 145 -3.88 -4.73 24.77
CA THR A 145 -5.23 -4.85 25.34
C THR A 145 -5.73 -3.46 25.69
N ASN A 146 -7.05 -3.26 25.60
CA ASN A 146 -7.66 -1.98 25.95
C ASN A 146 -7.26 -1.53 27.37
N GLY A 147 -6.88 -0.26 27.48
CA GLY A 147 -6.40 0.32 28.74
C GLY A 147 -4.88 0.37 28.88
N LYS A 148 -4.11 -0.30 28.00
CA LYS A 148 -2.66 -0.08 27.92
C LYS A 148 -2.35 1.23 27.20
N ASP A 149 -1.18 1.80 27.49
CA ASP A 149 -0.65 2.92 26.71
C ASP A 149 -0.45 2.49 25.26
N PRO A 150 -1.11 3.12 24.26
CA PRO A 150 -0.96 2.76 22.87
C PRO A 150 0.32 3.29 22.22
N ILE A 151 1.01 4.25 22.83
CA ILE A 151 2.15 4.95 22.24
C ILE A 151 3.28 3.99 21.82
N PRO A 152 3.76 3.06 22.64
CA PRO A 152 4.82 2.14 22.23
C PRO A 152 4.44 1.28 21.02
N TYR A 153 3.18 0.88 20.91
CA TYR A 153 2.71 0.08 19.76
C TYR A 153 2.62 0.92 18.48
N TYR A 154 2.15 2.15 18.60
CA TYR A 154 2.10 3.09 17.48
C TYR A 154 3.51 3.42 16.97
N MET A 155 4.44 3.73 17.88
CA MET A 155 5.84 3.99 17.55
C MET A 155 6.50 2.75 16.95
N GLY A 156 6.27 1.58 17.51
CA GLY A 156 6.78 0.32 16.95
C GLY A 156 6.28 0.05 15.54
N ALA A 157 5.01 0.34 15.25
CA ALA A 157 4.46 0.21 13.89
C ALA A 157 5.11 1.18 12.89
N ILE A 158 5.44 2.41 13.32
CA ILE A 158 6.16 3.40 12.50
C ILE A 158 7.59 2.91 12.23
N GLU A 159 8.31 2.47 13.28
CA GLU A 159 9.67 1.95 13.15
C GLU A 159 9.73 0.73 12.24
N ALA A 160 8.76 -0.19 12.36
CA ALA A 160 8.67 -1.36 11.49
C ALA A 160 8.39 -0.97 10.03
N MET A 161 7.56 0.05 9.79
CA MET A 161 7.33 0.57 8.45
C MET A 161 8.60 1.22 7.89
N ASP A 162 9.30 2.03 8.66
CA ASP A 162 10.56 2.66 8.27
C ASP A 162 11.64 1.61 7.94
N PHE A 163 11.75 0.57 8.78
CA PHE A 163 12.62 -0.58 8.52
C PHE A 163 12.29 -1.24 7.16
N GLN A 164 11.03 -1.44 6.86
CA GLN A 164 10.58 -2.06 5.62
C GLN A 164 10.78 -1.14 4.40
N ILE A 165 10.63 0.16 4.56
CA ILE A 165 10.99 1.15 3.52
C ILE A 165 12.49 1.08 3.23
N GLY A 166 13.34 1.04 4.25
CA GLY A 166 14.79 0.86 4.09
C GLY A 166 15.11 -0.40 3.30
N ARG A 167 14.47 -1.53 3.66
CA ARG A 167 14.63 -2.79 2.95
C ARG A 167 14.20 -2.72 1.47
N LEU A 168 13.10 -2.04 1.17
CA LEU A 168 12.67 -1.81 -0.21
C LEU A 168 13.71 -1.02 -1.00
N LEU A 169 14.20 0.10 -0.45
CA LEU A 169 15.18 0.96 -1.11
C LEU A 169 16.51 0.24 -1.37
N ASP A 170 16.94 -0.59 -0.44
CA ASP A 170 18.15 -1.41 -0.59
C ASP A 170 18.02 -2.46 -1.71
N ASN A 171 16.79 -2.90 -2.00
CA ASN A 171 16.50 -3.91 -3.00
C ASN A 171 16.08 -3.34 -4.38
N ILE A 172 16.05 -2.03 -4.57
CA ILE A 172 15.94 -1.45 -5.91
C ILE A 172 17.21 -1.85 -6.69
N PRO A 173 17.08 -2.37 -7.93
CA PRO A 173 18.24 -2.74 -8.73
C PRO A 173 19.24 -1.60 -8.86
N GLU A 174 20.53 -1.88 -8.65
CA GLU A 174 21.59 -0.86 -8.62
C GLU A 174 21.62 -0.02 -9.91
N SER A 175 21.31 -0.65 -11.05
CA SER A 175 21.22 0.03 -12.36
C SER A 175 20.07 1.05 -12.45
N GLU A 176 19.12 1.01 -11.55
CA GLU A 176 17.92 1.86 -11.56
C GLU A 176 17.93 2.93 -10.46
N LYS A 177 18.75 2.77 -9.41
CA LYS A 177 18.78 3.68 -8.25
C LYS A 177 18.99 5.15 -8.65
N ASP A 178 19.96 5.42 -9.50
CA ASP A 178 20.27 6.79 -9.94
C ASP A 178 19.21 7.39 -10.88
N ASN A 179 18.31 6.57 -11.40
CA ASN A 179 17.21 6.97 -12.30
C ASN A 179 15.83 6.81 -11.68
N THR A 180 15.76 6.58 -10.37
CA THR A 180 14.52 6.40 -9.63
C THR A 180 14.21 7.64 -8.80
N VAL A 181 13.00 8.18 -8.95
CA VAL A 181 12.47 9.26 -8.10
C VAL A 181 11.63 8.65 -7.00
N ILE A 182 11.97 8.96 -5.76
CA ILE A 182 11.25 8.50 -4.56
C ILE A 182 10.50 9.68 -3.95
N ILE A 183 9.20 9.51 -3.72
CA ILE A 183 8.33 10.51 -3.10
C ILE A 183 7.69 9.90 -1.86
N PHE A 184 7.95 10.47 -0.71
CA PHE A 184 7.29 10.11 0.56
C PHE A 184 6.25 11.18 0.91
N ILE A 185 5.00 10.74 1.23
CA ILE A 185 3.84 11.61 1.51
C ILE A 185 3.03 11.13 2.69
#